data_05e2010ec7f21768332c6ec6eda99bc2
#
_entry.id   05e2010ec7f21768332c6ec6eda99bc2
#
_cell.length_a   1.000
_cell.length_b   1.000
_cell.length_c   1.000
_cell.angle_alpha   90.00
_cell.angle_beta   90.00
_cell.angle_gamma   90.00
#
_symmetry.space_group_name_H-M   'P 1'
#
loop_
_entity.id
_entity.type
_entity.pdbx_description
1 polymer ?
#
loop_
_entity_poly.entity_id
_entity_poly.type
_entity_poly.pdbx_seq_one_letter_code
_entity_poly.pdbx_strand_id
1 'polypeptide(L)'
;MLFTSFEFVAFLACVLVLYYLIPVRFQWILLLVANVFFYTRSGLYGLLFMGVTIVTSYAAARIMSAVQYHMDDTVKAHKEVWSKQERKAYKQQIKRKKRMIFIGCLLVNLGILAVLKYTNFAIANVNGIAALFTGRHSIARVNLVLPLGISFYTFQTMGYVIDVYRGKAEAEKNIFKMALFTSFFPQLIQGPISRFGELSQTLYAPHRFDFRTVWFGLERVLWGYFKKLVIADRIVVAVNAIVGQPDIYSGFYVFCGMLFYAAELYADFTGGIDITIGIAQMFGIQLAENFERPYFSKNIAEYWRRWHITMGTWFKDYLFYPLSASMPVLSMSTFCRKHFGAAAGRAIPGDFVTLVVWFATGIWHGASWNFIVWGLLNAVVILLSQECRPLYEKFHAHFPGIQKKYAYRIFQVVRTVLLMSSLRMLDCYRNVGLTFKMFGTMFTDWNMTAAIKGLLQLGLTAADYAVVAVAVVLVLCVSLKQRRGSIRERLYERTAAVQYLAVFALLFAILIFGAYGIGYDANQFIYNQF
;
A
#
# COMPACT_ATOMS: atom_id res chain seq x y z
N MET A 1 4.47 1.15 -19.88
CA MET A 1 3.85 2.51 -19.87
C MET A 1 3.82 3.04 -18.44
N LEU A 2 4.33 4.24 -18.20
CA LEU A 2 4.17 4.92 -16.91
C LEU A 2 2.86 5.72 -16.91
N PHE A 3 2.19 5.84 -15.77
CA PHE A 3 0.95 6.64 -15.67
C PHE A 3 1.16 8.12 -16.03
N THR A 4 2.38 8.63 -15.87
CA THR A 4 2.77 10.01 -16.20
C THR A 4 3.18 10.20 -17.67
N SER A 5 3.17 9.14 -18.49
CA SER A 5 3.56 9.23 -19.91
C SER A 5 2.39 9.63 -20.81
N PHE A 6 2.66 10.39 -21.87
CA PHE A 6 1.67 10.70 -22.90
C PHE A 6 1.12 9.44 -23.61
N GLU A 7 1.96 8.39 -23.73
CA GLU A 7 1.53 7.08 -24.25
C GLU A 7 0.40 6.49 -23.39
N PHE A 8 0.50 6.60 -22.06
CA PHE A 8 -0.54 6.14 -21.15
C PHE A 8 -1.82 6.97 -21.26
N VAL A 9 -1.72 8.29 -21.37
CA VAL A 9 -2.88 9.18 -21.52
C VAL A 9 -3.62 8.86 -22.81
N ALA A 10 -2.90 8.69 -23.94
CA ALA A 10 -3.49 8.29 -25.21
C ALA A 10 -4.15 6.90 -25.12
N PHE A 11 -3.47 5.92 -24.52
CA PHE A 11 -4.02 4.59 -24.29
C PHE A 11 -5.33 4.66 -23.47
N LEU A 12 -5.32 5.39 -22.35
CA LEU A 12 -6.49 5.55 -21.50
C LEU A 12 -7.66 6.20 -22.25
N ALA A 13 -7.40 7.27 -23.01
CA ALA A 13 -8.43 7.93 -23.81
C ALA A 13 -9.06 6.98 -24.85
N CYS A 14 -8.23 6.23 -25.56
CA CYS A 14 -8.72 5.22 -26.52
C CYS A 14 -9.57 4.14 -25.85
N VAL A 15 -9.09 3.57 -24.74
CA VAL A 15 -9.82 2.52 -24.01
C VAL A 15 -11.13 3.07 -23.46
N LEU A 16 -11.16 4.30 -22.92
CA LEU A 16 -12.36 4.92 -22.36
C LEU A 16 -13.43 5.15 -23.43
N VAL A 17 -13.04 5.68 -24.60
CA VAL A 17 -13.96 5.89 -25.73
C VAL A 17 -14.51 4.55 -26.21
N LEU A 18 -13.67 3.56 -26.45
CA LEU A 18 -14.09 2.23 -26.89
C LEU A 18 -15.01 1.58 -25.86
N TYR A 19 -14.75 1.75 -24.55
CA TYR A 19 -15.52 1.16 -23.46
C TYR A 19 -17.01 1.57 -23.50
N TYR A 20 -17.29 2.82 -23.81
CA TYR A 20 -18.66 3.32 -23.88
C TYR A 20 -19.30 3.19 -25.28
N LEU A 21 -18.49 2.92 -26.32
CA LEU A 21 -19.01 2.67 -27.68
C LEU A 21 -19.46 1.21 -27.88
N ILE A 22 -18.78 0.25 -27.25
CA ILE A 22 -19.12 -1.17 -27.42
C ILE A 22 -20.37 -1.56 -26.61
N PRO A 23 -21.09 -2.63 -27.03
CA PRO A 23 -22.18 -3.16 -26.23
C PRO A 23 -21.74 -3.53 -24.81
N VAL A 24 -22.51 -3.15 -23.80
CA VAL A 24 -22.14 -3.28 -22.37
C VAL A 24 -21.72 -4.69 -21.93
N ARG A 25 -22.28 -5.73 -22.58
CA ARG A 25 -21.92 -7.13 -22.32
C ARG A 25 -20.46 -7.48 -22.62
N PHE A 26 -19.77 -6.69 -23.45
CA PHE A 26 -18.39 -6.91 -23.88
C PHE A 26 -17.39 -6.00 -23.15
N GLN A 27 -17.84 -5.06 -22.31
CA GLN A 27 -16.98 -4.09 -21.62
C GLN A 27 -15.89 -4.76 -20.79
N TRP A 28 -16.21 -5.81 -20.04
CA TRP A 28 -15.24 -6.56 -19.26
C TRP A 28 -14.18 -7.27 -20.14
N ILE A 29 -14.54 -7.69 -21.35
CA ILE A 29 -13.60 -8.29 -22.32
C ILE A 29 -12.65 -7.22 -22.85
N LEU A 30 -13.15 -6.03 -23.20
CA LEU A 30 -12.30 -4.91 -23.59
C LEU A 30 -11.29 -4.55 -22.50
N LEU A 31 -11.72 -4.48 -21.23
CA LEU A 31 -10.82 -4.22 -20.13
C LEU A 31 -9.76 -5.32 -19.97
N LEU A 32 -10.12 -6.59 -20.18
CA LEU A 32 -9.16 -7.68 -20.14
C LEU A 32 -8.12 -7.56 -21.27
N VAL A 33 -8.55 -7.23 -22.49
CA VAL A 33 -7.64 -6.99 -23.62
C VAL A 33 -6.74 -5.79 -23.34
N ALA A 34 -7.28 -4.71 -22.82
CA ALA A 34 -6.52 -3.52 -22.42
C ALA A 34 -5.48 -3.85 -21.33
N ASN A 35 -5.83 -4.71 -20.35
CA ASN A 35 -4.89 -5.17 -19.32
C ASN A 35 -3.72 -5.95 -19.93
N VAL A 36 -4.01 -6.90 -20.83
CA VAL A 36 -2.97 -7.67 -21.53
C VAL A 36 -2.07 -6.74 -22.32
N PHE A 37 -2.64 -5.82 -23.10
CA PHE A 37 -1.88 -4.83 -23.86
C PHE A 37 -0.99 -3.97 -22.94
N PHE A 38 -1.57 -3.43 -21.86
CA PHE A 38 -0.82 -2.62 -20.88
C PHE A 38 0.36 -3.41 -20.29
N TYR A 39 0.13 -4.67 -19.95
CA TYR A 39 1.14 -5.52 -19.32
C TYR A 39 2.25 -5.93 -20.29
N THR A 40 1.93 -6.18 -21.57
CA THR A 40 2.94 -6.51 -22.60
C THR A 40 3.96 -5.38 -22.79
N ARG A 41 3.56 -4.12 -22.58
CA ARG A 41 4.48 -2.96 -22.61
C ARG A 41 5.49 -2.94 -21.46
N SER A 42 5.28 -3.76 -20.42
CA SER A 42 6.22 -3.93 -19.30
C SER A 42 7.12 -5.16 -19.45
N GLY A 43 6.89 -5.97 -20.49
CA GLY A 43 7.65 -7.19 -20.81
C GLY A 43 6.78 -8.46 -20.79
N LEU A 44 6.91 -9.26 -21.84
CA LEU A 44 6.14 -10.52 -22.01
C LEU A 44 6.42 -11.54 -20.89
N TYR A 45 7.63 -11.53 -20.35
CA TYR A 45 8.04 -12.45 -19.28
C TYR A 45 7.15 -12.35 -18.03
N GLY A 46 6.70 -11.13 -17.71
CA GLY A 46 5.80 -10.92 -16.58
C GLY A 46 4.42 -11.56 -16.72
N LEU A 47 3.91 -11.70 -17.97
CA LEU A 47 2.63 -12.36 -18.24
C LEU A 47 2.65 -13.85 -17.84
N LEU A 48 3.80 -14.52 -17.95
CA LEU A 48 3.92 -15.91 -17.53
C LEU A 48 3.62 -16.08 -16.04
N PHE A 49 4.25 -15.26 -15.19
CA PHE A 49 4.03 -15.33 -13.73
C PHE A 49 2.61 -14.95 -13.33
N MET A 50 2.06 -13.93 -13.98
CA MET A 50 0.66 -13.56 -13.78
C MET A 50 -0.27 -14.68 -14.22
N GLY A 51 -0.02 -15.31 -15.36
CA GLY A 51 -0.75 -16.48 -15.85
C GLY A 51 -0.72 -17.65 -14.87
N VAL A 52 0.45 -17.98 -14.33
CA VAL A 52 0.58 -19.02 -13.29
C VAL A 52 -0.25 -18.65 -12.05
N THR A 53 -0.19 -17.39 -11.60
CA THR A 53 -0.99 -16.94 -10.45
C THR A 53 -2.50 -17.06 -10.73
N ILE A 54 -2.96 -16.65 -11.91
CA ILE A 54 -4.38 -16.75 -12.31
C ILE A 54 -4.83 -18.21 -12.31
N VAL A 55 -4.10 -19.08 -13.01
CA VAL A 55 -4.47 -20.50 -13.19
C VAL A 55 -4.47 -21.23 -11.85
N THR A 56 -3.42 -21.10 -11.05
CA THR A 56 -3.30 -21.79 -9.77
C THR A 56 -4.35 -21.33 -8.76
N SER A 57 -4.63 -20.02 -8.69
CA SER A 57 -5.63 -19.47 -7.77
C SER A 57 -7.04 -19.82 -8.20
N TYR A 58 -7.34 -19.74 -9.50
CA TYR A 58 -8.62 -20.18 -10.06
C TYR A 58 -8.86 -21.66 -9.80
N ALA A 59 -7.91 -22.54 -10.14
CA ALA A 59 -8.03 -23.97 -9.95
C ALA A 59 -8.22 -24.33 -8.46
N ALA A 60 -7.40 -23.75 -7.58
CA ALA A 60 -7.50 -23.97 -6.14
C ALA A 60 -8.87 -23.54 -5.60
N ALA A 61 -9.37 -22.37 -5.96
CA ALA A 61 -10.67 -21.87 -5.55
C ALA A 61 -11.80 -22.77 -6.03
N ARG A 62 -11.79 -23.17 -7.31
CA ARG A 62 -12.79 -24.08 -7.90
C ARG A 62 -12.79 -25.45 -7.23
N ILE A 63 -11.61 -26.06 -7.04
CA ILE A 63 -11.48 -27.37 -6.40
C ILE A 63 -11.94 -27.29 -4.93
N MET A 64 -11.54 -26.26 -4.18
CA MET A 64 -11.98 -26.07 -2.79
C MET A 64 -13.51 -25.89 -2.68
N SER A 65 -14.11 -25.16 -3.61
CA SER A 65 -15.56 -24.97 -3.66
C SER A 65 -16.30 -26.27 -4.00
N ALA A 66 -15.81 -27.03 -5.00
CA ALA A 66 -16.38 -28.32 -5.37
C ALA A 66 -16.29 -29.34 -4.22
N VAL A 67 -15.13 -29.40 -3.55
CA VAL A 67 -14.92 -30.25 -2.36
C VAL A 67 -15.85 -29.88 -1.22
N GLN A 68 -16.08 -28.58 -1.00
CA GLN A 68 -17.02 -28.09 0.01
C GLN A 68 -18.46 -28.46 -0.33
N TYR A 69 -18.88 -28.24 -1.57
CA TYR A 69 -20.21 -28.56 -2.05
C TYR A 69 -20.51 -30.06 -1.90
N HIS A 70 -19.58 -30.91 -2.38
CA HIS A 70 -19.71 -32.36 -2.25
C HIS A 70 -19.77 -32.85 -0.79
N MET A 71 -19.01 -32.21 0.11
CA MET A 71 -19.08 -32.48 1.55
C MET A 71 -20.48 -32.17 2.11
N ASP A 72 -21.01 -30.99 1.78
CA ASP A 72 -22.29 -30.52 2.32
C ASP A 72 -23.44 -31.40 1.79
N ASP A 73 -23.38 -31.80 0.53
CA ASP A 73 -24.35 -32.70 -0.12
C ASP A 73 -24.29 -34.12 0.49
N THR A 74 -23.09 -34.70 0.61
CA THR A 74 -22.90 -36.02 1.24
C THR A 74 -23.38 -36.03 2.69
N VAL A 75 -23.06 -35.00 3.47
CA VAL A 75 -23.51 -34.90 4.87
C VAL A 75 -25.03 -34.76 4.98
N LYS A 76 -25.66 -34.10 4.01
CA LYS A 76 -27.13 -33.99 3.93
C LYS A 76 -27.75 -35.34 3.60
N ALA A 77 -27.22 -36.06 2.59
CA ALA A 77 -27.73 -37.36 2.16
C ALA A 77 -27.65 -38.43 3.27
N HIS A 78 -26.60 -38.37 4.09
CA HIS A 78 -26.39 -39.38 5.16
C HIS A 78 -26.82 -38.83 6.56
N LYS A 79 -27.63 -37.79 6.63
CA LYS A 79 -28.01 -37.14 7.88
C LYS A 79 -28.68 -38.07 8.89
N GLU A 80 -29.47 -39.03 8.42
CA GLU A 80 -30.20 -39.98 9.25
C GLU A 80 -29.41 -41.28 9.52
N VAL A 81 -28.46 -41.60 8.62
CA VAL A 81 -27.68 -42.87 8.69
C VAL A 81 -26.42 -42.71 9.52
N TRP A 82 -25.72 -41.58 9.39
CA TRP A 82 -24.45 -41.36 10.08
C TRP A 82 -24.62 -40.87 11.51
N SER A 83 -23.84 -41.46 12.42
CA SER A 83 -23.67 -40.92 13.78
C SER A 83 -23.03 -39.51 13.78
N LYS A 84 -23.15 -38.80 14.90
CA LYS A 84 -22.47 -37.50 15.09
C LYS A 84 -20.95 -37.64 14.93
N GLN A 85 -20.36 -38.77 15.35
CA GLN A 85 -18.92 -39.02 15.27
C GLN A 85 -18.48 -39.23 13.82
N GLU A 86 -19.16 -40.03 13.04
CA GLU A 86 -18.87 -40.28 11.63
C GLU A 86 -18.98 -39.00 10.80
N ARG A 87 -20.03 -38.23 11.00
CA ARG A 87 -20.16 -36.88 10.35
C ARG A 87 -19.02 -35.95 10.69
N LYS A 88 -18.57 -35.95 11.97
CA LYS A 88 -17.43 -35.12 12.40
C LYS A 88 -16.14 -35.61 11.76
N ALA A 89 -15.89 -36.91 11.73
CA ALA A 89 -14.71 -37.51 11.11
C ALA A 89 -14.65 -37.18 9.60
N TYR A 90 -15.74 -37.38 8.88
CA TYR A 90 -15.83 -37.07 7.45
C TYR A 90 -15.57 -35.58 7.19
N LYS A 91 -16.25 -34.68 7.92
CA LYS A 91 -15.99 -33.22 7.81
C LYS A 91 -14.54 -32.86 8.10
N GLN A 92 -13.88 -33.53 9.05
CA GLN A 92 -12.49 -33.28 9.38
C GLN A 92 -11.55 -33.76 8.25
N GLN A 93 -11.82 -34.92 7.66
CA GLN A 93 -11.06 -35.40 6.50
C GLN A 93 -11.14 -34.44 5.32
N ILE A 94 -12.36 -33.98 4.98
CA ILE A 94 -12.56 -33.04 3.89
C ILE A 94 -11.92 -31.66 4.17
N LYS A 95 -12.02 -31.16 5.41
CA LYS A 95 -11.30 -29.95 5.82
C LYS A 95 -9.78 -30.09 5.65
N ARG A 96 -9.22 -31.28 5.94
CA ARG A 96 -7.79 -31.54 5.73
C ARG A 96 -7.42 -31.49 4.25
N LYS A 97 -8.21 -32.13 3.38
CA LYS A 97 -8.04 -32.08 1.92
C LYS A 97 -8.10 -30.64 1.39
N LYS A 98 -9.12 -29.88 1.80
CA LYS A 98 -9.29 -28.47 1.44
C LYS A 98 -8.09 -27.63 1.89
N ARG A 99 -7.57 -27.88 3.11
CA ARG A 99 -6.39 -27.21 3.65
C ARG A 99 -5.11 -27.52 2.84
N MET A 100 -4.93 -28.73 2.36
CA MET A 100 -3.76 -29.08 1.53
C MET A 100 -3.78 -28.33 0.19
N ILE A 101 -4.94 -28.24 -0.48
CA ILE A 101 -5.11 -27.49 -1.72
C ILE A 101 -4.81 -26.00 -1.49
N PHE A 102 -5.34 -25.45 -0.40
CA PHE A 102 -5.10 -24.06 0.01
C PHE A 102 -3.62 -23.77 0.25
N ILE A 103 -2.93 -24.60 1.05
CA ILE A 103 -1.50 -24.45 1.34
C ILE A 103 -0.68 -24.62 0.05
N GLY A 104 -0.99 -25.60 -0.81
CA GLY A 104 -0.31 -25.78 -2.09
C GLY A 104 -0.39 -24.53 -2.97
N CYS A 105 -1.56 -23.90 -3.07
CA CYS A 105 -1.74 -22.65 -3.82
C CYS A 105 -0.93 -21.50 -3.22
N LEU A 106 -0.92 -21.35 -1.89
CA LEU A 106 -0.11 -20.33 -1.21
C LEU A 106 1.37 -20.56 -1.45
N LEU A 107 1.86 -21.80 -1.33
CA LEU A 107 3.28 -22.10 -1.53
C LEU A 107 3.74 -21.81 -2.95
N VAL A 108 2.93 -22.10 -3.98
CA VAL A 108 3.27 -21.76 -5.36
C VAL A 108 3.37 -20.25 -5.53
N ASN A 109 2.35 -19.48 -5.16
CA ASN A 109 2.29 -18.04 -5.45
C ASN A 109 3.22 -17.22 -4.56
N LEU A 110 3.27 -17.48 -3.25
CA LEU A 110 4.21 -16.84 -2.35
C LEU A 110 5.65 -17.34 -2.59
N GLY A 111 5.82 -18.59 -3.04
CA GLY A 111 7.11 -19.14 -3.42
C GLY A 111 7.70 -18.43 -4.64
N ILE A 112 6.90 -18.19 -5.69
CA ILE A 112 7.32 -17.40 -6.85
C ILE A 112 7.73 -15.99 -6.41
N LEU A 113 6.90 -15.32 -5.62
CA LEU A 113 7.22 -14.00 -5.07
C LEU A 113 8.52 -14.03 -4.24
N ALA A 114 8.68 -15.05 -3.38
CA ALA A 114 9.85 -15.21 -2.55
C ALA A 114 11.13 -15.40 -3.38
N VAL A 115 11.10 -16.27 -4.37
CA VAL A 115 12.25 -16.50 -5.26
C VAL A 115 12.61 -15.24 -6.02
N LEU A 116 11.64 -14.58 -6.66
CA LEU A 116 11.93 -13.42 -7.49
C LEU A 116 12.38 -12.20 -6.69
N LYS A 117 11.80 -11.96 -5.51
CA LYS A 117 12.06 -10.77 -4.71
C LYS A 117 13.22 -10.95 -3.71
N TYR A 118 13.37 -12.12 -3.09
CA TYR A 118 14.25 -12.28 -1.92
C TYR A 118 15.53 -13.09 -2.17
N THR A 119 15.71 -13.74 -3.33
CA THR A 119 16.92 -14.55 -3.60
C THR A 119 18.20 -13.75 -3.45
N ASN A 120 18.28 -12.57 -4.05
CA ASN A 120 19.50 -11.74 -3.95
C ASN A 120 19.73 -11.19 -2.53
N PHE A 121 18.68 -10.95 -1.77
CA PHE A 121 18.78 -10.59 -0.35
C PHE A 121 19.31 -11.77 0.47
N ALA A 122 18.83 -12.98 0.24
CA ALA A 122 19.36 -14.18 0.89
C ALA A 122 20.83 -14.42 0.54
N ILE A 123 21.21 -14.32 -0.75
CA ILE A 123 22.61 -14.41 -1.22
C ILE A 123 23.48 -13.37 -0.52
N ALA A 124 23.04 -12.11 -0.43
CA ALA A 124 23.80 -11.05 0.22
C ALA A 124 24.04 -11.35 1.71
N ASN A 125 23.04 -11.87 2.43
CA ASN A 125 23.18 -12.25 3.84
C ASN A 125 24.11 -13.47 4.01
N VAL A 126 23.97 -14.51 3.17
CA VAL A 126 24.87 -15.67 3.20
C VAL A 126 26.30 -15.27 2.92
N ASN A 127 26.53 -14.45 1.91
CA ASN A 127 27.87 -13.91 1.60
C ASN A 127 28.42 -13.05 2.74
N GLY A 128 27.59 -12.23 3.38
CA GLY A 128 28.00 -11.44 4.55
C GLY A 128 28.46 -12.32 5.71
N ILE A 129 27.70 -13.37 6.00
CA ILE A 129 28.08 -14.35 7.03
C ILE A 129 29.35 -15.11 6.61
N ALA A 130 29.43 -15.60 5.38
CA ALA A 130 30.60 -16.32 4.88
C ALA A 130 31.87 -15.46 4.92
N ALA A 131 31.77 -14.17 4.60
CA ALA A 131 32.89 -13.23 4.63
C ALA A 131 33.46 -13.05 6.04
N LEU A 132 32.69 -13.20 7.11
CA LEU A 132 33.15 -13.17 8.50
C LEU A 132 34.11 -14.33 8.83
N PHE A 133 33.95 -15.49 8.15
CA PHE A 133 34.72 -16.69 8.39
C PHE A 133 35.81 -16.93 7.33
N THR A 134 35.56 -16.54 6.08
CA THR A 134 36.45 -16.88 4.94
C THR A 134 37.10 -15.66 4.27
N GLY A 135 36.64 -14.45 4.60
CA GLY A 135 37.07 -13.20 3.93
C GLY A 135 36.62 -13.08 2.47
N ARG A 136 35.76 -13.98 1.96
CA ARG A 136 35.36 -14.01 0.54
C ARG A 136 33.85 -14.00 0.37
N HIS A 137 33.39 -13.36 -0.71
CA HIS A 137 32.04 -13.46 -1.23
C HIS A 137 31.98 -14.56 -2.29
N SER A 138 31.37 -15.70 -1.98
CA SER A 138 31.46 -16.92 -2.82
C SER A 138 30.28 -17.11 -3.76
N ILE A 139 29.11 -16.48 -3.51
CA ILE A 139 27.92 -16.69 -4.31
C ILE A 139 27.62 -15.42 -5.13
N ALA A 140 27.56 -15.58 -6.46
CA ALA A 140 27.20 -14.50 -7.37
C ALA A 140 25.72 -14.11 -7.26
N ARG A 141 25.41 -12.85 -7.48
CA ARG A 141 24.01 -12.39 -7.60
C ARG A 141 23.38 -12.96 -8.85
N VAL A 142 22.09 -13.29 -8.76
CA VAL A 142 21.28 -13.79 -9.87
C VAL A 142 20.53 -12.63 -10.51
N ASN A 143 20.52 -12.57 -11.84
CA ASN A 143 19.76 -11.56 -12.56
C ASN A 143 18.29 -12.01 -12.68
N LEU A 144 17.47 -11.66 -11.70
CA LEU A 144 16.03 -11.92 -11.67
C LEU A 144 15.27 -10.63 -11.97
N VAL A 145 14.48 -10.65 -13.04
CA VAL A 145 13.61 -9.52 -13.37
C VAL A 145 12.30 -9.66 -12.58
N LEU A 146 12.00 -8.66 -11.77
CA LEU A 146 10.76 -8.61 -10.99
C LEU A 146 9.59 -8.15 -11.88
N PRO A 147 8.56 -8.98 -12.08
CA PRO A 147 7.39 -8.59 -12.88
C PRO A 147 6.65 -7.41 -12.26
N LEU A 148 6.14 -6.51 -13.11
CA LEU A 148 5.37 -5.34 -12.68
C LEU A 148 4.19 -5.76 -11.79
N GLY A 149 4.06 -5.15 -10.62
CA GLY A 149 2.93 -5.35 -9.72
C GLY A 149 2.83 -6.72 -9.05
N ILE A 150 3.87 -7.58 -9.12
CA ILE A 150 3.80 -8.96 -8.60
C ILE A 150 3.41 -9.00 -7.11
N SER A 151 3.90 -8.09 -6.29
CA SER A 151 3.54 -8.02 -4.87
C SER A 151 2.05 -7.70 -4.67
N PHE A 152 1.50 -6.79 -5.47
CA PHE A 152 0.10 -6.36 -5.38
C PHE A 152 -0.85 -7.44 -5.87
N TYR A 153 -0.67 -7.96 -7.10
CA TYR A 153 -1.60 -8.97 -7.62
C TYR A 153 -1.51 -10.29 -6.86
N THR A 154 -0.33 -10.67 -6.33
CA THR A 154 -0.21 -11.86 -5.49
C THR A 154 -1.00 -11.69 -4.19
N PHE A 155 -0.88 -10.55 -3.48
CA PHE A 155 -1.63 -10.31 -2.25
C PHE A 155 -3.13 -10.22 -2.50
N GLN A 156 -3.55 -9.55 -3.57
CA GLN A 156 -4.95 -9.47 -3.98
C GLN A 156 -5.54 -10.87 -4.26
N THR A 157 -4.81 -11.67 -5.01
CA THR A 157 -5.25 -13.02 -5.40
C THR A 157 -5.22 -13.99 -4.22
N MET A 158 -4.20 -13.89 -3.35
CA MET A 158 -4.15 -14.71 -2.13
C MET A 158 -5.27 -14.33 -1.16
N GLY A 159 -5.63 -13.05 -1.06
CA GLY A 159 -6.82 -12.61 -0.32
C GLY A 159 -8.08 -13.32 -0.80
N TYR A 160 -8.29 -13.38 -2.12
CA TYR A 160 -9.41 -14.13 -2.71
C TYR A 160 -9.36 -15.63 -2.37
N VAL A 161 -8.23 -16.29 -2.53
CA VAL A 161 -8.09 -17.73 -2.22
C VAL A 161 -8.36 -18.00 -0.73
N ILE A 162 -7.90 -17.14 0.16
CA ILE A 162 -8.19 -17.22 1.61
C ILE A 162 -9.69 -17.03 1.87
N ASP A 163 -10.33 -16.08 1.21
CA ASP A 163 -11.77 -15.82 1.40
C ASP A 163 -12.63 -16.99 0.90
N VAL A 164 -12.29 -17.61 -0.22
CA VAL A 164 -12.94 -18.85 -0.70
C VAL A 164 -12.69 -20.02 0.29
N TYR A 165 -11.46 -20.17 0.77
CA TYR A 165 -11.15 -21.20 1.78
C TYR A 165 -12.01 -21.03 3.06
N ARG A 166 -12.24 -19.79 3.49
CA ARG A 166 -13.06 -19.46 4.67
C ARG A 166 -14.57 -19.46 4.41
N GLY A 167 -15.00 -19.59 3.15
CA GLY A 167 -16.40 -19.51 2.75
C GLY A 167 -16.97 -18.09 2.79
N LYS A 168 -16.11 -17.07 2.73
CA LYS A 168 -16.50 -15.64 2.68
C LYS A 168 -16.74 -15.15 1.25
N ALA A 169 -16.18 -15.83 0.26
CA ALA A 169 -16.38 -15.54 -1.16
C ALA A 169 -16.70 -16.83 -1.91
N GLU A 170 -17.54 -16.71 -2.94
CA GLU A 170 -17.77 -17.80 -3.89
C GLU A 170 -16.61 -17.89 -4.88
N ALA A 171 -16.33 -19.13 -5.33
CA ALA A 171 -15.31 -19.35 -6.34
C ALA A 171 -15.79 -18.89 -7.73
N GLU A 172 -15.06 -17.95 -8.34
CA GLU A 172 -15.35 -17.46 -9.70
C GLU A 172 -15.38 -18.64 -10.69
N LYS A 173 -16.41 -18.64 -11.55
CA LYS A 173 -16.65 -19.72 -12.52
C LYS A 173 -15.95 -19.48 -13.86
N ASN A 174 -15.61 -18.23 -14.16
CA ASN A 174 -15.00 -17.81 -15.42
C ASN A 174 -13.54 -17.42 -15.20
N ILE A 175 -12.61 -18.16 -15.79
CA ILE A 175 -11.16 -17.90 -15.66
C ILE A 175 -10.77 -16.54 -16.26
N PHE A 176 -11.45 -16.06 -17.28
CA PHE A 176 -11.16 -14.76 -17.88
C PHE A 176 -11.61 -13.59 -16.98
N LYS A 177 -12.69 -13.77 -16.21
CA LYS A 177 -13.07 -12.82 -15.17
C LYS A 177 -12.06 -12.82 -14.02
N MET A 178 -11.57 -14.00 -13.62
CA MET A 178 -10.47 -14.10 -12.65
C MET A 178 -9.20 -13.42 -13.18
N ALA A 179 -8.90 -13.58 -14.47
CA ALA A 179 -7.78 -12.89 -15.12
C ALA A 179 -7.97 -11.37 -15.09
N LEU A 180 -9.16 -10.86 -15.41
CA LEU A 180 -9.47 -9.44 -15.33
C LEU A 180 -9.28 -8.89 -13.91
N PHE A 181 -9.79 -9.59 -12.89
CA PHE A 181 -9.61 -9.21 -11.49
C PHE A 181 -8.13 -9.12 -11.10
N THR A 182 -7.33 -10.12 -11.48
CA THR A 182 -5.91 -10.18 -11.14
C THR A 182 -5.08 -9.12 -11.86
N SER A 183 -5.43 -8.81 -13.11
CA SER A 183 -4.61 -7.98 -14.01
C SER A 183 -5.14 -6.55 -14.20
N PHE A 184 -6.15 -6.10 -13.47
CA PHE A 184 -6.81 -4.82 -13.69
C PHE A 184 -5.81 -3.66 -13.69
N PHE A 185 -5.52 -3.13 -14.89
CA PHE A 185 -4.37 -2.25 -15.16
C PHE A 185 -4.31 -0.99 -14.28
N PRO A 186 -5.42 -0.36 -13.88
CA PRO A 186 -5.31 0.82 -13.04
C PRO A 186 -4.65 0.55 -11.69
N GLN A 187 -4.83 -0.65 -11.10
CA GLN A 187 -4.28 -0.97 -9.78
C GLN A 187 -2.95 -1.73 -9.79
N LEU A 188 -2.46 -2.17 -10.96
CA LEU A 188 -1.23 -2.98 -11.04
C LEU A 188 0.03 -2.24 -10.59
N ILE A 189 0.13 -0.93 -10.87
CA ILE A 189 1.30 -0.12 -10.55
C ILE A 189 1.27 0.31 -9.10
N GLN A 190 0.17 0.92 -8.67
CA GLN A 190 0.05 1.57 -7.36
C GLN A 190 -1.43 1.69 -6.95
N GLY A 191 -2.14 0.57 -6.89
CA GLY A 191 -3.56 0.56 -6.55
C GLY A 191 -3.86 0.13 -5.12
N PRO A 192 -5.10 0.33 -4.66
CA PRO A 192 -5.57 -0.31 -3.45
C PRO A 192 -5.56 -1.84 -3.60
N ILE A 193 -5.23 -2.58 -2.55
CA ILE A 193 -5.36 -4.04 -2.54
C ILE A 193 -6.85 -4.38 -2.40
N SER A 194 -7.50 -4.63 -3.53
CA SER A 194 -8.95 -4.84 -3.59
C SER A 194 -9.34 -6.25 -3.17
N ARG A 195 -10.48 -6.36 -2.48
CA ARG A 195 -11.10 -7.65 -2.19
C ARG A 195 -11.96 -8.10 -3.36
N PHE A 196 -11.94 -9.41 -3.65
CA PHE A 196 -12.71 -9.97 -4.76
C PHE A 196 -14.21 -9.66 -4.62
N GLY A 197 -14.79 -9.87 -3.43
CA GLY A 197 -16.21 -9.65 -3.19
C GLY A 197 -16.68 -8.20 -3.34
N GLU A 198 -15.78 -7.23 -3.20
CA GLU A 198 -16.08 -5.80 -3.37
C GLU A 198 -15.87 -5.38 -4.83
N LEU A 199 -14.67 -5.62 -5.37
CA LEU A 199 -14.32 -5.17 -6.72
C LEU A 199 -15.14 -5.87 -7.81
N SER A 200 -15.41 -7.16 -7.69
CA SER A 200 -16.14 -7.94 -8.70
C SER A 200 -17.54 -7.42 -8.96
N GLN A 201 -18.19 -6.80 -7.97
CA GLN A 201 -19.53 -6.25 -8.09
C GLN A 201 -19.62 -5.14 -9.16
N THR A 202 -18.60 -4.30 -9.25
CA THR A 202 -18.55 -3.21 -10.23
C THR A 202 -17.70 -3.57 -11.45
N LEU A 203 -16.63 -4.35 -11.27
CA LEU A 203 -15.72 -4.73 -12.37
C LEU A 203 -16.41 -5.53 -13.49
N TYR A 204 -17.41 -6.35 -13.13
CA TYR A 204 -18.14 -7.21 -14.08
C TYR A 204 -19.51 -6.69 -14.43
N ALA A 205 -19.96 -5.62 -13.78
CA ALA A 205 -21.24 -5.01 -14.06
C ALA A 205 -21.23 -4.26 -15.41
N PRO A 206 -22.37 -4.18 -16.10
CA PRO A 206 -22.50 -3.34 -17.27
C PRO A 206 -22.59 -1.86 -16.84
N HIS A 207 -21.83 -0.99 -17.51
CA HIS A 207 -21.84 0.44 -17.23
C HIS A 207 -22.29 1.23 -18.45
N ARG A 208 -23.28 2.11 -18.26
CA ARG A 208 -23.63 3.10 -19.29
C ARG A 208 -22.87 4.39 -19.02
N PHE A 209 -22.65 5.16 -20.09
CA PHE A 209 -21.99 6.46 -19.95
C PHE A 209 -22.82 7.36 -19.03
N ASP A 210 -22.17 7.83 -17.98
CA ASP A 210 -22.68 8.84 -17.06
C ASP A 210 -21.66 9.97 -16.92
N PHE A 211 -22.03 11.15 -17.38
CA PHE A 211 -21.16 12.32 -17.38
C PHE A 211 -20.62 12.65 -15.99
N ARG A 212 -21.45 12.57 -14.95
CA ARG A 212 -21.04 12.87 -13.57
C ARG A 212 -19.96 11.92 -13.09
N THR A 213 -20.12 10.64 -13.34
CA THR A 213 -19.15 9.61 -12.94
C THR A 213 -17.80 9.81 -13.63
N VAL A 214 -17.82 10.06 -14.95
CA VAL A 214 -16.60 10.33 -15.73
C VAL A 214 -15.95 11.64 -15.30
N TRP A 215 -16.72 12.69 -15.08
CA TRP A 215 -16.25 14.00 -14.63
C TRP A 215 -15.56 13.91 -13.26
N PHE A 216 -16.17 13.26 -12.29
CA PHE A 216 -15.59 13.04 -10.97
C PHE A 216 -14.33 12.19 -11.01
N GLY A 217 -14.28 11.19 -11.90
CA GLY A 217 -13.07 10.42 -12.15
C GLY A 217 -11.95 11.29 -12.71
N LEU A 218 -12.24 12.13 -13.72
CA LEU A 218 -11.28 13.06 -14.30
C LEU A 218 -10.74 14.07 -13.28
N GLU A 219 -11.61 14.71 -12.49
CA GLU A 219 -11.19 15.61 -11.41
C GLU A 219 -10.22 14.92 -10.44
N ARG A 220 -10.48 13.66 -10.11
CA ARG A 220 -9.61 12.88 -9.22
C ARG A 220 -8.28 12.52 -9.86
N VAL A 221 -8.27 12.16 -11.15
CA VAL A 221 -7.05 11.90 -11.92
C VAL A 221 -6.18 13.15 -11.96
N LEU A 222 -6.75 14.30 -12.30
CA LEU A 222 -6.01 15.58 -12.33
C LEU A 222 -5.47 15.95 -10.94
N TRP A 223 -6.25 15.76 -9.87
CA TRP A 223 -5.77 15.97 -8.51
C TRP A 223 -4.60 15.06 -8.14
N GLY A 224 -4.62 13.81 -8.61
CA GLY A 224 -3.50 12.88 -8.48
C GLY A 224 -2.26 13.34 -9.22
N TYR A 225 -2.39 13.76 -10.48
CA TYR A 225 -1.29 14.34 -11.26
C TYR A 225 -0.73 15.62 -10.64
N PHE A 226 -1.58 16.50 -10.12
CA PHE A 226 -1.13 17.69 -9.41
C PHE A 226 -0.20 17.34 -8.24
N LYS A 227 -0.60 16.39 -7.39
CA LYS A 227 0.24 15.96 -6.28
C LYS A 227 1.55 15.32 -6.76
N LYS A 228 1.48 14.43 -7.74
CA LYS A 228 2.66 13.72 -8.27
C LYS A 228 3.62 14.68 -8.96
N LEU A 229 3.16 15.45 -9.95
CA LEU A 229 4.03 16.21 -10.83
C LEU A 229 4.45 17.57 -10.23
N VAL A 230 3.59 18.22 -9.45
CA VAL A 230 3.90 19.56 -8.91
C VAL A 230 4.61 19.48 -7.56
N ILE A 231 4.30 18.48 -6.74
CA ILE A 231 4.91 18.35 -5.40
C ILE A 231 5.99 17.28 -5.39
N ALA A 232 5.63 16.00 -5.64
CA ALA A 232 6.53 14.88 -5.42
C ALA A 232 7.75 14.93 -6.35
N ASP A 233 7.54 14.97 -7.66
CA ASP A 233 8.61 14.92 -8.66
C ASP A 233 9.49 16.19 -8.65
N ARG A 234 9.01 17.27 -8.05
CA ARG A 234 9.81 18.47 -7.86
C ARG A 234 10.68 18.38 -6.61
N ILE A 235 10.09 18.06 -5.45
CA ILE A 235 10.86 18.07 -4.18
C ILE A 235 11.83 16.90 -4.06
N VAL A 236 11.61 15.78 -4.78
CA VAL A 236 12.51 14.62 -4.79
C VAL A 236 13.94 14.99 -5.22
N VAL A 237 14.11 16.02 -6.04
CA VAL A 237 15.43 16.52 -6.46
C VAL A 237 16.26 16.93 -5.23
N ALA A 238 15.69 17.72 -4.32
CA ALA A 238 16.37 18.12 -3.08
C ALA A 238 16.57 16.92 -2.13
N VAL A 239 15.61 16.00 -2.05
CA VAL A 239 15.76 14.77 -1.25
C VAL A 239 16.94 13.95 -1.74
N ASN A 240 17.02 13.71 -3.05
CA ASN A 240 18.10 12.93 -3.67
C ASN A 240 19.47 13.61 -3.48
N ALA A 241 19.53 14.93 -3.56
CA ALA A 241 20.77 15.67 -3.31
C ALA A 241 21.28 15.46 -1.87
N ILE A 242 20.41 15.58 -0.87
CA ILE A 242 20.75 15.38 0.55
C ILE A 242 21.17 13.94 0.83
N VAL A 243 20.37 12.99 0.36
CA VAL A 243 20.58 11.55 0.63
C VAL A 243 21.80 11.00 -0.12
N GLY A 244 22.03 11.48 -1.34
CA GLY A 244 23.13 11.05 -2.19
C GLY A 244 24.52 11.54 -1.73
N GLN A 245 24.58 12.58 -0.90
CA GLN A 245 25.83 13.19 -0.42
C GLN A 245 25.83 13.36 1.11
N PRO A 246 25.75 12.26 1.88
CA PRO A 246 25.60 12.31 3.34
C PRO A 246 26.80 12.90 4.07
N ASP A 247 27.98 12.91 3.46
CA ASP A 247 29.19 13.54 4.03
C ASP A 247 29.19 15.08 3.90
N ILE A 248 28.38 15.62 2.98
CA ILE A 248 28.23 17.08 2.77
C ILE A 248 27.00 17.60 3.52
N TYR A 249 25.88 16.89 3.42
CA TYR A 249 24.58 17.33 3.93
C TYR A 249 24.25 16.62 5.25
N SER A 250 24.74 17.16 6.37
CA SER A 250 24.47 16.69 7.73
C SER A 250 23.59 17.68 8.52
N GLY A 251 23.21 17.32 9.72
CA GLY A 251 22.54 18.21 10.68
C GLY A 251 21.19 18.73 10.21
N PHE A 252 21.03 20.05 10.08
CA PHE A 252 19.78 20.65 9.68
C PHE A 252 19.33 20.29 8.25
N TYR A 253 20.26 19.97 7.34
CA TYR A 253 19.90 19.45 6.02
C TYR A 253 19.14 18.14 6.13
N VAL A 254 19.55 17.25 7.04
CA VAL A 254 18.87 15.97 7.27
C VAL A 254 17.46 16.20 7.79
N PHE A 255 17.27 17.18 8.68
CA PHE A 255 15.94 17.57 9.16
C PHE A 255 15.05 18.09 8.02
N CYS A 256 15.59 18.97 7.16
CA CYS A 256 14.87 19.42 5.96
C CYS A 256 14.57 18.26 5.02
N GLY A 257 15.55 17.40 4.74
CA GLY A 257 15.38 16.20 3.91
C GLY A 257 14.31 15.25 4.43
N MET A 258 14.22 15.05 5.73
CA MET A 258 13.17 14.27 6.38
C MET A 258 11.77 14.85 6.12
N LEU A 259 11.61 16.17 6.19
CA LEU A 259 10.33 16.84 5.91
C LEU A 259 10.01 16.86 4.40
N PHE A 260 11.01 17.07 3.55
CA PHE A 260 10.86 16.99 2.10
C PHE A 260 10.45 15.59 1.66
N TYR A 261 11.08 14.55 2.20
CA TYR A 261 10.71 13.17 1.93
C TYR A 261 9.30 12.84 2.43
N ALA A 262 8.89 13.39 3.57
CA ALA A 262 7.52 13.22 4.04
C ALA A 262 6.49 13.85 3.07
N ALA A 263 6.79 15.01 2.50
CA ALA A 263 5.94 15.67 1.51
C ALA A 263 5.95 14.90 0.17
N GLU A 264 7.13 14.49 -0.30
CA GLU A 264 7.32 13.66 -1.49
C GLU A 264 6.52 12.37 -1.40
N LEU A 265 6.78 11.56 -0.38
CA LEU A 265 6.13 10.25 -0.17
C LEU A 265 4.60 10.38 -0.09
N TYR A 266 4.11 11.41 0.60
CA TYR A 266 2.67 11.66 0.68
C TYR A 266 2.10 12.02 -0.69
N ALA A 267 2.73 12.95 -1.40
CA ALA A 267 2.24 13.44 -2.67
C ALA A 267 2.34 12.38 -3.79
N ASP A 268 3.46 11.64 -3.83
CA ASP A 268 3.68 10.55 -4.77
C ASP A 268 2.65 9.42 -4.57
N PHE A 269 2.58 8.91 -3.36
CA PHE A 269 1.75 7.73 -3.09
C PHE A 269 0.26 8.05 -3.12
N THR A 270 -0.19 9.14 -2.48
CA THR A 270 -1.60 9.52 -2.56
C THR A 270 -1.98 10.01 -3.95
N GLY A 271 -1.03 10.61 -4.70
CA GLY A 271 -1.22 11.01 -6.09
C GLY A 271 -1.50 9.81 -7.00
N GLY A 272 -0.65 8.79 -6.95
CA GLY A 272 -0.84 7.58 -7.72
C GLY A 272 -2.12 6.82 -7.37
N ILE A 273 -2.49 6.77 -6.10
CA ILE A 273 -3.77 6.19 -5.67
C ILE A 273 -4.96 6.99 -6.21
N ASP A 274 -4.90 8.33 -6.21
CA ASP A 274 -6.00 9.15 -6.76
C ASP A 274 -6.11 8.99 -8.28
N ILE A 275 -4.99 8.88 -9.00
CA ILE A 275 -4.99 8.54 -10.43
C ILE A 275 -5.67 7.18 -10.64
N THR A 276 -5.25 6.16 -9.92
CA THR A 276 -5.81 4.79 -10.02
C THR A 276 -7.31 4.75 -9.75
N ILE A 277 -7.76 5.35 -8.65
CA ILE A 277 -9.20 5.34 -8.28
C ILE A 277 -10.00 6.20 -9.26
N GLY A 278 -9.44 7.33 -9.69
CA GLY A 278 -10.08 8.21 -10.68
C GLY A 278 -10.28 7.52 -12.03
N ILE A 279 -9.26 6.80 -12.52
CA ILE A 279 -9.36 6.01 -13.75
C ILE A 279 -10.43 4.92 -13.62
N ALA A 280 -10.42 4.14 -12.54
CA ALA A 280 -11.43 3.12 -12.30
C ALA A 280 -12.84 3.74 -12.25
N GLN A 281 -12.99 4.89 -11.58
CA GLN A 281 -14.25 5.63 -11.51
C GLN A 281 -14.74 6.08 -12.89
N MET A 282 -13.85 6.50 -13.81
CA MET A 282 -14.23 6.86 -15.17
C MET A 282 -14.85 5.68 -15.95
N PHE A 283 -14.52 4.44 -15.60
CA PHE A 283 -15.16 3.22 -16.12
C PHE A 283 -16.40 2.76 -15.32
N GLY A 284 -16.82 3.51 -14.29
CA GLY A 284 -17.89 3.11 -13.38
C GLY A 284 -17.46 2.10 -12.31
N ILE A 285 -16.17 1.76 -12.23
CA ILE A 285 -15.62 0.75 -11.32
C ILE A 285 -15.21 1.43 -10.01
N GLN A 286 -15.62 0.84 -8.88
CA GLN A 286 -15.33 1.37 -7.55
C GLN A 286 -14.14 0.65 -6.93
N LEU A 287 -13.15 1.43 -6.53
CA LEU A 287 -12.00 0.97 -5.74
C LEU A 287 -12.08 1.53 -4.32
N ALA A 288 -11.51 0.78 -3.37
CA ALA A 288 -11.48 1.19 -1.98
C ALA A 288 -10.56 2.40 -1.77
N GLU A 289 -10.91 3.29 -0.84
CA GLU A 289 -10.06 4.38 -0.40
C GLU A 289 -8.83 3.83 0.35
N ASN A 290 -7.66 4.38 0.05
CA ASN A 290 -6.40 3.92 0.62
C ASN A 290 -5.77 4.92 1.58
N PHE A 291 -6.24 6.18 1.59
CA PHE A 291 -5.78 7.25 2.46
C PHE A 291 -6.93 8.11 2.97
N GLU A 292 -6.89 8.41 4.27
CA GLU A 292 -7.83 9.34 4.90
C GLU A 292 -7.09 10.37 5.77
N ARG A 293 -6.43 11.36 5.11
CA ARG A 293 -5.75 12.47 5.79
C ARG A 293 -4.78 12.00 6.90
N PRO A 294 -3.80 11.13 6.61
CA PRO A 294 -2.94 10.51 7.62
C PRO A 294 -2.12 11.50 8.43
N TYR A 295 -1.69 12.63 7.83
CA TYR A 295 -0.89 13.65 8.51
C TYR A 295 -1.69 14.54 9.49
N PHE A 296 -2.99 14.29 9.66
CA PHE A 296 -3.80 14.87 10.73
C PHE A 296 -4.02 13.92 11.91
N SER A 297 -3.30 12.81 11.95
CA SER A 297 -3.40 11.80 13.00
C SER A 297 -2.72 12.29 14.29
N LYS A 298 -3.34 12.00 15.44
CA LYS A 298 -2.88 12.40 16.77
C LYS A 298 -1.94 11.37 17.42
N ASN A 299 -1.88 10.17 16.87
CA ASN A 299 -1.02 9.08 17.33
C ASN A 299 -0.74 8.08 16.21
N ILE A 300 0.26 7.21 16.43
CA ILE A 300 0.71 6.23 15.44
C ILE A 300 -0.40 5.24 15.03
N ALA A 301 -1.25 4.81 15.95
CA ALA A 301 -2.32 3.87 15.64
C ALA A 301 -3.40 4.53 14.74
N GLU A 302 -3.70 5.81 14.95
CA GLU A 302 -4.58 6.58 14.07
C GLU A 302 -3.94 6.80 12.70
N TYR A 303 -2.63 7.08 12.66
CA TYR A 303 -1.88 7.22 11.41
C TYR A 303 -2.02 5.97 10.54
N TRP A 304 -1.77 4.77 11.07
CA TRP A 304 -1.85 3.53 10.32
C TRP A 304 -3.28 3.10 9.94
N ARG A 305 -4.31 3.61 10.63
CA ARG A 305 -5.70 3.45 10.18
C ARG A 305 -6.06 4.35 9.00
N ARG A 306 -5.25 5.37 8.71
CA ARG A 306 -5.48 6.38 7.67
C ARG A 306 -4.46 6.33 6.53
N TRP A 307 -3.34 5.66 6.73
CA TRP A 307 -2.27 5.46 5.76
C TRP A 307 -2.31 4.04 5.22
N HIS A 308 -2.35 3.90 3.88
CA HIS A 308 -2.34 2.60 3.19
C HIS A 308 -3.35 1.60 3.78
N ILE A 309 -4.61 2.05 3.85
CA ILE A 309 -5.70 1.39 4.58
C ILE A 309 -5.91 -0.05 4.12
N THR A 310 -5.88 -0.28 2.79
CA THR A 310 -6.15 -1.61 2.22
C THR A 310 -5.06 -2.63 2.58
N MET A 311 -3.79 -2.22 2.62
CA MET A 311 -2.70 -3.06 3.10
C MET A 311 -2.86 -3.38 4.59
N GLY A 312 -3.08 -2.36 5.42
CA GLY A 312 -3.30 -2.54 6.86
C GLY A 312 -4.46 -3.49 7.15
N THR A 313 -5.56 -3.36 6.41
CA THR A 313 -6.72 -4.24 6.50
C THR A 313 -6.40 -5.66 6.05
N TRP A 314 -5.61 -5.81 4.98
CA TRP A 314 -5.16 -7.12 4.49
C TRP A 314 -4.34 -7.86 5.56
N PHE A 315 -3.31 -7.24 6.12
CA PHE A 315 -2.48 -7.84 7.18
C PHE A 315 -3.29 -8.15 8.45
N LYS A 316 -4.22 -7.28 8.80
CA LYS A 316 -5.11 -7.48 9.94
C LYS A 316 -6.01 -8.71 9.76
N ASP A 317 -6.64 -8.86 8.60
CA ASP A 317 -7.65 -9.90 8.38
C ASP A 317 -7.03 -11.26 8.00
N TYR A 318 -5.89 -11.26 7.31
CA TYR A 318 -5.30 -12.49 6.80
C TYR A 318 -4.09 -12.96 7.59
N LEU A 319 -3.48 -12.11 8.41
CA LEU A 319 -2.34 -12.49 9.26
C LEU A 319 -2.64 -12.29 10.75
N PHE A 320 -2.99 -11.07 11.18
CA PHE A 320 -3.16 -10.75 12.62
C PHE A 320 -4.23 -11.61 13.29
N TYR A 321 -5.46 -11.59 12.79
CA TYR A 321 -6.55 -12.36 13.42
C TYR A 321 -6.33 -13.88 13.38
N PRO A 322 -5.92 -14.50 12.24
CA PRO A 322 -5.66 -15.94 12.24
C PRO A 322 -4.53 -16.34 13.18
N LEU A 323 -3.46 -15.55 13.24
CA LEU A 323 -2.34 -15.82 14.12
C LEU A 323 -2.75 -15.68 15.60
N SER A 324 -3.49 -14.63 15.94
CA SER A 324 -4.02 -14.42 17.30
C SER A 324 -4.91 -15.56 17.79
N ALA A 325 -5.67 -16.18 16.87
CA ALA A 325 -6.54 -17.32 17.17
C ALA A 325 -5.85 -18.69 17.01
N SER A 326 -4.55 -18.72 16.73
CA SER A 326 -3.81 -19.98 16.53
C SER A 326 -3.49 -20.67 17.85
N MET A 327 -3.43 -22.01 17.83
CA MET A 327 -3.11 -22.81 19.02
C MET A 327 -1.80 -22.41 19.71
N PRO A 328 -0.69 -22.11 18.97
CA PRO A 328 0.55 -21.66 19.62
C PRO A 328 0.37 -20.36 20.43
N VAL A 329 -0.35 -19.39 19.88
CA VAL A 329 -0.58 -18.09 20.56
C VAL A 329 -1.55 -18.24 21.73
N LEU A 330 -2.59 -19.08 21.60
CA LEU A 330 -3.50 -19.40 22.71
C LEU A 330 -2.77 -20.16 23.85
N SER A 331 -1.89 -21.10 23.51
CA SER A 331 -1.04 -21.80 24.50
C SER A 331 -0.09 -20.83 25.19
N MET A 332 0.54 -19.91 24.44
CA MET A 332 1.37 -18.84 25.01
C MET A 332 0.56 -17.96 25.97
N SER A 333 -0.68 -17.58 25.61
CA SER A 333 -1.57 -16.81 26.49
C SER A 333 -1.84 -17.53 27.81
N THR A 334 -2.10 -18.86 27.75
CA THR A 334 -2.34 -19.69 28.92
C THR A 334 -1.09 -19.79 29.79
N PHE A 335 0.08 -20.00 29.16
CA PHE A 335 1.37 -20.06 29.84
C PHE A 335 1.68 -18.74 30.55
N CYS A 336 1.59 -17.61 29.84
CA CYS A 336 1.86 -16.29 30.40
C CYS A 336 0.90 -15.94 31.55
N ARG A 337 -0.38 -16.31 31.43
CA ARG A 337 -1.38 -16.10 32.48
C ARG A 337 -1.03 -16.87 33.76
N LYS A 338 -0.55 -18.11 33.62
CA LYS A 338 -0.19 -18.97 34.73
C LYS A 338 1.07 -18.48 35.47
N HIS A 339 2.08 -17.99 34.74
CA HIS A 339 3.40 -17.67 35.32
C HIS A 339 3.60 -16.18 35.63
N PHE A 340 2.94 -15.29 34.86
CA PHE A 340 3.15 -13.83 34.94
C PHE A 340 1.87 -13.05 35.22
N GLY A 341 0.74 -13.76 35.45
CA GLY A 341 -0.54 -13.15 35.79
C GLY A 341 -1.43 -12.80 34.60
N ALA A 342 -2.67 -12.38 34.91
CA ALA A 342 -3.72 -12.18 33.93
C ALA A 342 -3.43 -11.04 32.92
N ALA A 343 -2.71 -10.01 33.35
CA ALA A 343 -2.30 -8.88 32.50
C ALA A 343 -1.30 -9.36 31.44
N ALA A 344 -0.24 -10.06 31.84
CA ALA A 344 0.77 -10.62 30.95
C ALA A 344 0.17 -11.64 29.96
N GLY A 345 -0.78 -12.47 30.42
CA GLY A 345 -1.48 -13.43 29.56
C GLY A 345 -2.33 -12.78 28.46
N ARG A 346 -2.67 -11.49 28.56
CA ARG A 346 -3.36 -10.71 27.52
C ARG A 346 -2.39 -9.92 26.65
N ALA A 347 -1.40 -9.25 27.27
CA ALA A 347 -0.48 -8.35 26.57
C ALA A 347 0.53 -9.12 25.71
N ILE A 348 1.34 -10.00 26.31
CA ILE A 348 2.47 -10.66 25.62
C ILE A 348 2.09 -11.37 24.31
N PRO A 349 0.99 -12.17 24.24
CA PRO A 349 0.60 -12.78 22.98
C PRO A 349 0.18 -11.77 21.91
N GLY A 350 -0.49 -10.68 22.31
CA GLY A 350 -0.87 -9.58 21.42
C GLY A 350 0.34 -8.84 20.86
N ASP A 351 1.32 -8.58 21.70
CA ASP A 351 2.58 -7.91 21.35
C ASP A 351 3.41 -8.79 20.41
N PHE A 352 3.51 -10.08 20.69
CA PHE A 352 4.16 -11.05 19.79
C PHE A 352 3.51 -11.05 18.40
N VAL A 353 2.19 -11.13 18.33
CA VAL A 353 1.47 -11.10 17.04
C VAL A 353 1.71 -9.77 16.33
N THR A 354 1.72 -8.66 17.05
CA THR A 354 2.02 -7.33 16.48
C THR A 354 3.42 -7.29 15.88
N LEU A 355 4.44 -7.79 16.59
CA LEU A 355 5.81 -7.89 16.08
C LEU A 355 5.89 -8.74 14.81
N VAL A 356 5.25 -9.90 14.78
CA VAL A 356 5.23 -10.78 13.60
C VAL A 356 4.55 -10.10 12.41
N VAL A 357 3.44 -9.41 12.62
CA VAL A 357 2.73 -8.70 11.54
C VAL A 357 3.57 -7.56 10.98
N TRP A 358 4.22 -6.77 11.83
CA TRP A 358 5.06 -5.67 11.38
C TRP A 358 6.37 -6.13 10.74
N PHE A 359 6.95 -7.24 11.23
CA PHE A 359 8.06 -7.91 10.55
C PHE A 359 7.67 -8.35 9.14
N ALA A 360 6.51 -9.02 9.00
CA ALA A 360 5.98 -9.41 7.70
C ALA A 360 5.68 -8.20 6.80
N THR A 361 5.16 -7.10 7.37
CA THR A 361 4.93 -5.85 6.66
C THR A 361 6.25 -5.25 6.14
N GLY A 362 7.30 -5.24 6.97
CA GLY A 362 8.63 -4.78 6.57
C GLY A 362 9.21 -5.61 5.42
N ILE A 363 9.18 -6.93 5.52
CA ILE A 363 9.62 -7.85 4.46
C ILE A 363 8.82 -7.61 3.16
N TRP A 364 7.51 -7.44 3.25
CA TRP A 364 6.67 -7.19 2.08
C TRP A 364 7.07 -5.91 1.34
N HIS A 365 7.41 -4.84 2.06
CA HIS A 365 7.86 -3.57 1.47
C HIS A 365 9.15 -3.75 0.65
N GLY A 366 10.14 -4.48 1.15
CA GLY A 366 11.38 -4.66 0.40
C GLY A 366 12.30 -5.75 0.94
N ALA A 367 13.11 -6.29 0.04
CA ALA A 367 14.11 -7.32 0.33
C ALA A 367 15.42 -6.67 0.84
N SER A 368 15.37 -5.96 1.96
CA SER A 368 16.53 -5.33 2.58
C SER A 368 16.32 -5.01 4.06
N TRP A 369 17.40 -4.90 4.80
CA TRP A 369 17.36 -4.72 6.26
C TRP A 369 16.68 -3.42 6.71
N ASN A 370 16.78 -2.34 5.94
CA ASN A 370 16.13 -1.07 6.27
C ASN A 370 14.60 -1.21 6.37
N PHE A 371 13.95 -2.01 5.50
CA PHE A 371 12.52 -2.26 5.58
C PHE A 371 12.15 -3.16 6.75
N ILE A 372 12.97 -4.16 7.06
CA ILE A 372 12.76 -5.03 8.24
C ILE A 372 12.84 -4.20 9.51
N VAL A 373 13.90 -3.39 9.65
CA VAL A 373 14.09 -2.51 10.81
C VAL A 373 12.99 -1.46 10.90
N TRP A 374 12.59 -0.89 9.76
CA TRP A 374 11.44 0.03 9.69
C TRP A 374 10.15 -0.62 10.21
N GLY A 375 9.84 -1.84 9.78
CA GLY A 375 8.67 -2.57 10.27
C GLY A 375 8.74 -2.82 11.78
N LEU A 376 9.88 -3.34 12.27
CA LEU A 376 10.06 -3.61 13.70
C LEU A 376 10.02 -2.34 14.56
N LEU A 377 10.59 -1.22 14.10
CA LEU A 377 10.50 0.06 14.82
C LEU A 377 9.05 0.57 14.89
N ASN A 378 8.26 0.42 13.82
CA ASN A 378 6.84 0.72 13.89
C ASN A 378 6.12 -0.12 14.94
N ALA A 379 6.40 -1.44 15.00
CA ALA A 379 5.85 -2.31 16.04
C ALA A 379 6.26 -1.80 17.45
N VAL A 380 7.56 -1.56 17.67
CA VAL A 380 8.07 -1.09 18.96
C VAL A 380 7.37 0.21 19.39
N VAL A 381 7.24 1.19 18.51
CA VAL A 381 6.57 2.46 18.83
C VAL A 381 5.08 2.25 19.12
N ILE A 382 4.41 1.36 18.41
CA ILE A 382 3.01 1.01 18.70
C ILE A 382 2.88 0.38 20.08
N LEU A 383 3.71 -0.61 20.40
CA LEU A 383 3.71 -1.30 21.69
C LEU A 383 4.04 -0.35 22.83
N LEU A 384 5.10 0.47 22.69
CA LEU A 384 5.43 1.50 23.68
C LEU A 384 4.28 2.49 23.89
N SER A 385 3.60 2.91 22.81
CA SER A 385 2.43 3.79 22.92
C SER A 385 1.26 3.13 23.66
N GLN A 386 1.10 1.81 23.55
CA GLN A 386 0.07 1.05 24.28
C GLN A 386 0.43 0.89 25.76
N GLU A 387 1.67 0.54 26.07
CA GLU A 387 2.15 0.39 27.45
C GLU A 387 2.20 1.74 28.20
N CYS A 388 2.46 2.84 27.50
CA CYS A 388 2.40 4.19 28.07
C CYS A 388 0.96 4.72 28.27
N ARG A 389 -0.07 3.96 27.91
CA ARG A 389 -1.47 4.40 28.04
C ARG A 389 -1.84 4.82 29.48
N PRO A 390 -1.45 4.12 30.55
CA PRO A 390 -1.74 4.57 31.91
C PRO A 390 -1.12 5.94 32.24
N LEU A 391 0.05 6.26 31.67
CA LEU A 391 0.69 7.57 31.84
C LEU A 391 -0.12 8.67 31.15
N TYR A 392 -0.60 8.41 29.94
CA TYR A 392 -1.48 9.35 29.23
C TYR A 392 -2.80 9.57 29.97
N GLU A 393 -3.38 8.52 30.54
CA GLU A 393 -4.61 8.62 31.34
C GLU A 393 -4.38 9.45 32.60
N LYS A 394 -3.28 9.24 33.33
CA LYS A 394 -2.89 10.07 34.51
C LYS A 394 -2.67 11.54 34.09
N PHE A 395 -1.97 11.79 33.01
CA PHE A 395 -1.75 13.16 32.50
C PHE A 395 -3.07 13.85 32.15
N HIS A 396 -3.99 13.16 31.49
CA HIS A 396 -5.31 13.73 31.13
C HIS A 396 -6.21 13.93 32.37
N ALA A 397 -6.08 13.10 33.39
CA ALA A 397 -6.77 13.29 34.67
C ALA A 397 -6.24 14.52 35.41
N HIS A 398 -4.92 14.75 35.37
CA HIS A 398 -4.29 15.95 35.99
C HIS A 398 -4.61 17.23 35.22
N PHE A 399 -4.81 17.18 33.91
CA PHE A 399 -5.17 18.32 33.08
C PHE A 399 -6.54 18.14 32.38
N PRO A 400 -7.65 18.23 33.12
CA PRO A 400 -8.99 18.00 32.57
C PRO A 400 -9.29 18.99 31.45
N GLY A 401 -9.80 18.47 30.33
CA GLY A 401 -10.18 19.28 29.16
C GLY A 401 -9.03 19.66 28.22
N ILE A 402 -7.76 19.32 28.52
CA ILE A 402 -6.62 19.62 27.63
C ILE A 402 -6.80 19.02 26.23
N GLN A 403 -7.43 17.85 26.13
CA GLN A 403 -7.72 17.18 24.85
C GLN A 403 -8.65 18.00 23.93
N LYS A 404 -9.43 18.94 24.49
CA LYS A 404 -10.31 19.84 23.74
C LYS A 404 -9.57 21.07 23.20
N LYS A 405 -8.40 21.42 23.78
CA LYS A 405 -7.62 22.60 23.38
C LYS A 405 -6.94 22.39 22.02
N TYR A 406 -7.06 23.39 21.14
CA TYR A 406 -6.46 23.35 19.80
C TYR A 406 -4.94 23.17 19.84
N ALA A 407 -4.24 23.89 20.72
CA ALA A 407 -2.78 23.79 20.86
C ALA A 407 -2.33 22.35 21.18
N TYR A 408 -3.02 21.65 22.07
CA TYR A 408 -2.71 20.26 22.39
C TYR A 408 -2.95 19.31 21.21
N ARG A 409 -4.02 19.54 20.45
CA ARG A 409 -4.30 18.76 19.23
C ARG A 409 -3.25 19.01 18.15
N ILE A 410 -2.82 20.25 17.97
CA ILE A 410 -1.72 20.59 17.04
C ILE A 410 -0.44 19.90 17.49
N PHE A 411 -0.08 19.99 18.77
CA PHE A 411 1.07 19.26 19.32
C PHE A 411 1.02 17.77 19.03
N GLN A 412 -0.12 17.11 19.26
CA GLN A 412 -0.29 15.69 18.97
C GLN A 412 -0.06 15.37 17.48
N VAL A 413 -0.59 16.17 16.59
CA VAL A 413 -0.43 16.01 15.13
C VAL A 413 1.03 16.22 14.72
N VAL A 414 1.66 17.33 15.13
CA VAL A 414 3.05 17.66 14.79
C VAL A 414 3.98 16.56 15.32
N ARG A 415 3.84 16.16 16.58
CA ARG A 415 4.60 15.05 17.16
C ARG A 415 4.46 13.76 16.35
N THR A 416 3.24 13.42 15.91
CA THR A 416 2.98 12.20 15.14
C THR A 416 3.60 12.30 13.75
N VAL A 417 3.49 13.45 13.09
CA VAL A 417 4.13 13.68 11.77
C VAL A 417 5.65 13.54 11.89
N LEU A 418 6.27 14.23 12.87
CA LEU A 418 7.73 14.14 13.07
C LEU A 418 8.18 12.70 13.37
N LEU A 419 7.47 11.98 14.25
CA LEU A 419 7.76 10.59 14.55
C LEU A 419 7.68 9.71 13.30
N MET A 420 6.61 9.83 12.51
CA MET A 420 6.43 9.04 11.30
C MET A 420 7.46 9.39 10.22
N SER A 421 7.78 10.67 10.09
CA SER A 421 8.84 11.14 9.16
C SER A 421 10.21 10.59 9.57
N SER A 422 10.53 10.56 10.86
CA SER A 422 11.78 9.96 11.37
C SER A 422 11.88 8.47 11.05
N LEU A 423 10.80 7.70 11.24
CA LEU A 423 10.78 6.28 10.88
C LEU A 423 10.95 6.06 9.36
N ARG A 424 10.43 6.97 8.53
CA ARG A 424 10.54 6.92 7.07
C ARG A 424 11.94 7.27 6.55
N MET A 425 12.84 7.81 7.37
CA MET A 425 14.24 7.98 6.97
C MET A 425 14.92 6.66 6.59
N LEU A 426 14.48 5.52 7.16
CA LEU A 426 14.96 4.20 6.76
C LEU A 426 14.62 3.86 5.30
N ASP A 427 13.47 4.29 4.82
CA ASP A 427 13.09 4.12 3.41
C ASP A 427 13.93 5.07 2.52
N CYS A 428 14.20 6.27 3.02
CA CYS A 428 14.91 7.33 2.32
C CYS A 428 16.40 6.98 2.09
N TYR A 429 17.15 6.70 3.16
CA TYR A 429 18.58 6.37 3.08
C TYR A 429 18.87 4.91 2.67
N ARG A 430 17.90 4.01 2.73
CA ARG A 430 18.01 2.58 2.36
C ARG A 430 19.18 1.82 3.00
N ASN A 431 19.78 2.37 4.04
CA ASN A 431 20.86 1.78 4.82
C ASN A 431 20.65 2.06 6.30
N VAL A 432 20.59 1.01 7.12
CA VAL A 432 20.26 1.12 8.55
C VAL A 432 21.31 1.95 9.31
N GLY A 433 22.60 1.60 9.17
CA GLY A 433 23.68 2.30 9.87
C GLY A 433 23.79 3.77 9.48
N LEU A 434 23.71 4.05 8.16
CA LEU A 434 23.73 5.41 7.64
C LEU A 434 22.51 6.22 8.15
N THR A 435 21.31 5.61 8.16
CA THR A 435 20.11 6.28 8.66
C THR A 435 20.26 6.75 10.10
N PHE A 436 20.76 5.86 10.99
CA PHE A 436 20.97 6.23 12.39
C PHE A 436 22.10 7.25 12.55
N LYS A 437 23.19 7.14 11.78
CA LYS A 437 24.25 8.15 11.75
C LYS A 437 23.67 9.51 11.38
N MET A 438 22.95 9.59 10.26
CA MET A 438 22.39 10.86 9.75
C MET A 438 21.32 11.41 10.70
N PHE A 439 20.46 10.57 11.27
CA PHE A 439 19.51 10.97 12.31
C PHE A 439 20.22 11.58 13.53
N GLY A 440 21.34 11.01 13.95
CA GLY A 440 22.18 11.52 15.04
C GLY A 440 22.71 12.94 14.75
N THR A 441 23.14 13.21 13.51
CA THR A 441 23.67 14.54 13.12
C THR A 441 22.66 15.68 13.31
N MET A 442 21.35 15.40 13.26
CA MET A 442 20.32 16.41 13.55
C MET A 442 20.42 16.99 14.97
N PHE A 443 21.07 16.30 15.90
CA PHE A 443 21.24 16.72 17.29
C PHE A 443 22.67 17.20 17.60
N THR A 444 23.67 16.78 16.83
CA THR A 444 25.09 17.08 17.06
C THR A 444 25.64 18.16 16.15
N ASP A 445 25.08 18.33 14.95
CA ASP A 445 25.56 19.23 13.92
C ASP A 445 24.42 20.17 13.46
N TRP A 446 24.01 21.08 14.35
CA TRP A 446 22.90 22.00 14.07
C TRP A 446 23.36 23.26 13.33
N ASN A 447 23.61 23.12 12.03
CA ASN A 447 24.12 24.17 11.14
C ASN A 447 23.02 24.93 10.39
N MET A 448 21.95 25.32 11.08
CA MET A 448 20.72 25.88 10.51
C MET A 448 20.96 27.03 9.52
N THR A 449 21.83 28.00 9.87
CA THR A 449 22.08 29.18 9.01
C THR A 449 22.75 28.79 7.69
N ALA A 450 23.73 27.88 7.75
CA ALA A 450 24.42 27.38 6.56
C ALA A 450 23.46 26.54 5.69
N ALA A 451 22.65 25.69 6.31
CA ALA A 451 21.70 24.84 5.62
C ALA A 451 20.62 25.65 4.89
N ILE A 452 20.03 26.67 5.54
CA ILE A 452 19.03 27.53 4.88
C ILE A 452 19.60 28.21 3.63
N LYS A 453 20.84 28.72 3.70
CA LYS A 453 21.53 29.31 2.54
C LYS A 453 21.83 28.26 1.47
N GLY A 454 22.19 27.04 1.88
CA GLY A 454 22.54 25.93 1.01
C GLY A 454 21.34 25.20 0.38
N LEU A 455 20.10 25.46 0.81
CA LEU A 455 18.92 24.82 0.19
C LEU A 455 18.84 25.09 -1.32
N LEU A 456 19.26 26.25 -1.79
CA LEU A 456 19.29 26.60 -3.21
C LEU A 456 20.39 25.86 -4.01
N GLN A 457 21.29 25.17 -3.33
CA GLN A 457 22.34 24.33 -3.95
C GLN A 457 21.90 22.87 -4.15
N LEU A 458 20.70 22.52 -3.67
CA LEU A 458 20.15 21.17 -3.79
C LEU A 458 19.50 20.87 -5.16
N GLY A 459 19.80 21.68 -6.19
CA GLY A 459 19.26 21.50 -7.54
C GLY A 459 17.87 22.11 -7.77
N LEU A 460 17.35 22.87 -6.79
CA LEU A 460 16.08 23.59 -6.88
C LEU A 460 16.28 25.09 -6.71
N THR A 461 15.54 25.89 -7.47
CA THR A 461 15.49 27.36 -7.34
C THR A 461 14.53 27.79 -6.22
N ALA A 462 14.60 29.06 -5.81
CA ALA A 462 13.65 29.63 -4.86
C ALA A 462 12.19 29.55 -5.38
N ALA A 463 11.99 29.68 -6.69
CA ALA A 463 10.69 29.52 -7.33
C ALA A 463 10.15 28.09 -7.18
N ASP A 464 11.01 27.06 -7.32
CA ASP A 464 10.62 25.67 -7.14
C ASP A 464 10.15 25.39 -5.72
N TYR A 465 10.86 25.87 -4.71
CA TYR A 465 10.44 25.77 -3.31
C TYR A 465 9.13 26.52 -3.04
N ALA A 466 8.94 27.70 -3.64
CA ALA A 466 7.69 28.46 -3.52
C ALA A 466 6.51 27.69 -4.13
N VAL A 467 6.68 27.09 -5.32
CA VAL A 467 5.67 26.25 -5.97
C VAL A 467 5.28 25.08 -5.07
N VAL A 468 6.27 24.34 -4.55
CA VAL A 468 6.01 23.21 -3.64
C VAL A 468 5.30 23.68 -2.37
N ALA A 469 5.73 24.77 -1.75
CA ALA A 469 5.12 25.31 -0.54
C ALA A 469 3.65 25.70 -0.76
N VAL A 470 3.35 26.42 -1.84
CA VAL A 470 1.97 26.80 -2.22
C VAL A 470 1.13 25.56 -2.50
N ALA A 471 1.67 24.59 -3.23
CA ALA A 471 0.97 23.35 -3.55
C ALA A 471 0.68 22.50 -2.29
N VAL A 472 1.62 22.40 -1.35
CA VAL A 472 1.42 21.73 -0.05
C VAL A 472 0.34 22.44 0.76
N VAL A 473 0.35 23.78 0.83
CA VAL A 473 -0.69 24.56 1.50
C VAL A 473 -2.06 24.31 0.86
N LEU A 474 -2.13 24.27 -0.47
CA LEU A 474 -3.36 23.95 -1.18
C LEU A 474 -3.88 22.55 -0.82
N VAL A 475 -3.01 21.54 -0.79
CA VAL A 475 -3.36 20.17 -0.38
C VAL A 475 -3.85 20.13 1.07
N LEU A 476 -3.23 20.88 1.97
CA LEU A 476 -3.68 21.00 3.36
C LEU A 476 -5.07 21.66 3.45
N CYS A 477 -5.30 22.76 2.71
CA CYS A 477 -6.60 23.43 2.66
C CYS A 477 -7.71 22.53 2.13
N VAL A 478 -7.45 21.80 1.04
CA VAL A 478 -8.36 20.81 0.46
C VAL A 478 -8.67 19.72 1.49
N SER A 479 -7.65 19.16 2.14
CA SER A 479 -7.79 18.11 3.15
C SER A 479 -8.62 18.59 4.36
N LEU A 480 -8.47 19.84 4.78
CA LEU A 480 -9.27 20.44 5.85
C LEU A 480 -10.74 20.61 5.44
N LYS A 481 -10.99 21.09 4.23
CA LYS A 481 -12.35 21.25 3.70
C LYS A 481 -13.08 19.91 3.51
N GLN A 482 -12.36 18.86 3.09
CA GLN A 482 -12.89 17.52 2.95
C GLN A 482 -13.37 16.87 4.26
N ARG A 483 -12.99 17.40 5.41
CA ARG A 483 -13.57 16.99 6.71
C ARG A 483 -15.08 17.26 6.81
N ARG A 484 -15.59 18.21 6.03
CA ARG A 484 -16.99 18.64 6.03
C ARG A 484 -17.79 18.06 4.84
N GLY A 485 -17.25 17.07 4.12
CA GLY A 485 -17.86 16.43 2.95
C GLY A 485 -17.03 16.60 1.67
N SER A 486 -17.46 15.95 0.61
CA SER A 486 -16.77 15.93 -0.69
C SER A 486 -16.71 17.34 -1.30
N ILE A 487 -15.51 17.77 -1.72
CA ILE A 487 -15.31 19.02 -2.44
C ILE A 487 -15.86 18.90 -3.86
N ARG A 488 -15.71 17.72 -4.50
CA ARG A 488 -16.20 17.45 -5.87
C ARG A 488 -17.72 17.57 -5.94
N GLU A 489 -18.44 17.03 -4.95
CA GLU A 489 -19.89 17.18 -4.86
C GLU A 489 -20.31 18.65 -4.74
N ARG A 490 -19.67 19.40 -3.84
CA ARG A 490 -19.94 20.84 -3.68
C ARG A 490 -19.57 21.64 -4.91
N LEU A 491 -18.52 21.25 -5.64
CA LEU A 491 -18.14 21.88 -6.90
C LEU A 491 -19.19 21.60 -7.97
N TYR A 492 -19.68 20.36 -8.03
CA TYR A 492 -20.72 19.95 -8.98
C TYR A 492 -22.06 20.64 -8.78
N GLU A 493 -22.36 21.09 -7.55
CA GLU A 493 -23.54 21.92 -7.22
C GLU A 493 -23.40 23.39 -7.67
N ARG A 494 -22.20 23.80 -8.11
CA ARG A 494 -21.96 25.15 -8.64
C ARG A 494 -22.30 25.24 -10.13
N THR A 495 -22.33 26.45 -10.66
CA THR A 495 -22.55 26.69 -12.09
C THR A 495 -21.48 25.98 -12.93
N ALA A 496 -21.83 25.56 -14.14
CA ALA A 496 -20.92 24.88 -15.07
C ALA A 496 -19.63 25.71 -15.29
N ALA A 497 -19.75 27.02 -15.38
CA ALA A 497 -18.59 27.91 -15.52
C ALA A 497 -17.58 27.76 -14.35
N VAL A 498 -18.05 27.64 -13.11
CA VAL A 498 -17.18 27.43 -11.93
C VAL A 498 -16.56 26.04 -11.96
N GLN A 499 -17.31 25.02 -12.36
CA GLN A 499 -16.79 23.66 -12.51
C GLN A 499 -15.67 23.59 -13.54
N TYR A 500 -15.90 24.10 -14.75
CA TYR A 500 -14.89 24.14 -15.81
C TYR A 500 -13.68 24.97 -15.43
N LEU A 501 -13.90 26.17 -14.83
CA LEU A 501 -12.80 27.02 -14.37
C LEU A 501 -11.90 26.28 -13.36
N ALA A 502 -12.47 25.56 -12.41
CA ALA A 502 -11.70 24.80 -11.41
C ALA A 502 -10.88 23.67 -12.06
N VAL A 503 -11.49 22.91 -12.99
CA VAL A 503 -10.81 21.81 -13.70
C VAL A 503 -9.71 22.35 -14.61
N PHE A 504 -9.97 23.41 -15.39
CA PHE A 504 -8.96 24.03 -16.23
C PHE A 504 -7.84 24.69 -15.41
N ALA A 505 -8.16 25.35 -14.30
CA ALA A 505 -7.14 25.89 -13.41
C ALA A 505 -6.22 24.79 -12.86
N LEU A 506 -6.78 23.64 -12.49
CA LEU A 506 -5.99 22.48 -12.04
C LEU A 506 -5.15 21.91 -13.19
N LEU A 507 -5.72 21.76 -14.39
CA LEU A 507 -5.00 21.29 -15.58
C LEU A 507 -3.84 22.24 -15.93
N PHE A 508 -4.09 23.54 -15.99
CA PHE A 508 -3.03 24.53 -16.27
C PHE A 508 -1.97 24.57 -15.15
N ALA A 509 -2.37 24.40 -13.89
CA ALA A 509 -1.41 24.28 -12.80
C ALA A 509 -0.47 23.07 -12.99
N ILE A 510 -1.00 21.93 -13.46
CA ILE A 510 -0.18 20.76 -13.79
C ILE A 510 0.72 21.06 -15.00
N LEU A 511 0.18 21.66 -16.07
CA LEU A 511 0.93 21.94 -17.28
C LEU A 511 2.05 22.98 -17.09
N ILE A 512 1.83 23.98 -16.24
CA ILE A 512 2.79 25.09 -16.02
C ILE A 512 3.80 24.71 -14.94
N PHE A 513 3.34 24.09 -13.85
CA PHE A 513 4.16 23.84 -12.66
C PHE A 513 4.56 22.37 -12.48
N GLY A 514 4.14 21.47 -13.34
CA GLY A 514 4.52 20.05 -13.27
C GLY A 514 5.99 19.83 -13.63
N ALA A 515 6.65 18.92 -12.96
CA ALA A 515 8.00 18.45 -13.26
C ALA A 515 7.94 17.32 -14.29
N TYR A 516 7.96 17.65 -15.60
CA TYR A 516 7.95 16.70 -16.71
C TYR A 516 8.61 17.30 -17.96
N GLY A 517 8.91 16.48 -18.96
CA GLY A 517 9.50 16.90 -20.23
C GLY A 517 11.03 16.82 -20.24
N ILE A 518 11.64 17.58 -21.17
CA ILE A 518 13.10 17.57 -21.37
C ILE A 518 13.80 18.15 -20.14
N GLY A 519 14.75 17.39 -19.58
CA GLY A 519 15.52 17.78 -18.38
C GLY A 519 14.93 17.27 -17.06
N TYR A 520 13.79 16.62 -17.08
CA TYR A 520 13.24 15.90 -15.93
C TYR A 520 13.29 14.39 -16.17
N ASP A 521 13.89 13.65 -15.24
CA ASP A 521 13.74 12.21 -15.23
C ASP A 521 12.28 11.86 -14.92
N ALA A 522 11.67 11.03 -15.77
CA ALA A 522 10.35 10.47 -15.49
C ALA A 522 10.48 9.49 -14.31
N ASN A 523 10.47 10.02 -13.10
CA ASN A 523 10.57 9.21 -11.90
C ASN A 523 9.39 8.25 -11.83
N GLN A 524 9.71 6.97 -11.75
CA GLN A 524 8.70 5.95 -11.45
C GLN A 524 8.10 6.26 -10.07
N PHE A 525 6.83 5.90 -9.90
CA PHE A 525 6.22 5.96 -8.57
C PHE A 525 7.07 5.20 -7.57
N ILE A 526 7.13 5.70 -6.34
CA ILE A 526 8.02 5.17 -5.29
C ILE A 526 7.84 3.66 -5.06
N TYR A 527 6.64 3.13 -5.24
CA TYR A 527 6.35 1.70 -5.13
C TYR A 527 6.96 0.82 -6.23
N ASN A 528 7.35 1.37 -7.35
CA ASN A 528 8.06 0.62 -8.40
C ASN A 528 9.56 0.50 -8.12
N GLN A 529 10.04 1.15 -7.06
CA GLN A 529 11.45 1.15 -6.67
C GLN A 529 11.75 0.13 -5.55
N PHE A 530 10.74 -0.58 -5.03
CA PHE A 530 10.86 -1.53 -3.92
C PHE A 530 10.78 -3.00 -4.32
#